data_283c72b950aa37458394c55314967c5c
#
_entry.id   283c72b950aa37458394c55314967c5c
#
_cell.length_a   1.000
_cell.length_b   1.000
_cell.length_c   1.000
_cell.angle_alpha   90.00
_cell.angle_beta   90.00
_cell.angle_gamma   90.00
#
_symmetry.space_group_name_H-M   'P 1'
#
loop_
_entity.id
_entity.type
_entity.pdbx_description
1 polymer ?
#
loop_
_entity_poly.entity_id
_entity_poly.type
_entity_poly.pdbx_seq_one_letter_code
_entity_poly.pdbx_strand_id
1 'polypeptide(L)'
;VIGCDGANSFLRKQIKSEMEHLGFEQRWAVIDLILKTKKTNLPDRTIQYCNSKRPATYCRNVGKRRRWEIALKEEESTEKFFDSKTLWKFLSQWVSQDEAKIERKTVYTFQSAIAKKWRRGRQFLVGDAAHLTPPFMGQGMCAGIRDASNLAWKISICCKKGHNEKLLDTYQSERSSNVRDYINTAMKMGELLNSIGGSKVSDTVYKEK
;
A
#
# COMPACT_ATOMS: atom_id res chain seq x y z
N VAL A 1 -22.58 -2.24 13.54
CA VAL A 1 -21.98 -1.43 12.46
C VAL A 1 -20.56 -1.93 12.21
N ILE A 2 -20.15 -2.07 10.94
CA ILE A 2 -18.80 -2.49 10.55
C ILE A 2 -18.20 -1.39 9.69
N GLY A 3 -17.09 -0.82 10.12
CA GLY A 3 -16.32 0.19 9.39
C GLY A 3 -15.28 -0.46 8.49
N CYS A 4 -15.58 -0.54 7.19
CA CYS A 4 -14.65 -0.88 6.12
C CYS A 4 -14.34 0.39 5.30
N ASP A 5 -14.20 1.53 5.98
CA ASP A 5 -14.22 2.88 5.42
C ASP A 5 -12.81 3.47 5.23
N GLY A 6 -11.80 2.58 5.23
CA GLY A 6 -10.45 2.88 4.77
C GLY A 6 -9.59 3.68 5.74
N ALA A 7 -8.43 4.13 5.24
CA ALA A 7 -7.38 4.78 6.02
C ALA A 7 -7.87 5.99 6.83
N ASN A 8 -8.82 6.76 6.32
CA ASN A 8 -9.39 7.94 6.96
C ASN A 8 -10.68 7.66 7.73
N SER A 9 -10.89 6.42 8.17
CA SER A 9 -12.11 5.89 8.76
C SER A 9 -12.87 6.87 9.64
N PHE A 10 -14.10 7.13 9.25
CA PHE A 10 -15.06 7.89 10.06
C PHE A 10 -15.45 7.10 11.32
N LEU A 11 -15.68 5.78 11.16
CA LEU A 11 -16.08 4.96 12.30
C LEU A 11 -14.95 4.88 13.35
N ARG A 12 -13.68 4.82 12.94
CA ARG A 12 -12.55 4.87 13.88
C ARG A 12 -12.58 6.14 14.73
N LYS A 13 -12.85 7.28 14.10
CA LYS A 13 -13.01 8.56 14.82
C LYS A 13 -14.20 8.53 15.76
N GLN A 14 -15.34 7.97 15.35
CA GLN A 14 -16.55 7.85 16.18
C GLN A 14 -16.34 6.97 17.44
N ILE A 15 -15.64 5.87 17.31
CA ILE A 15 -15.33 5.02 18.48
C ILE A 15 -14.16 5.57 19.31
N LYS A 16 -13.58 6.71 18.89
CA LYS A 16 -12.42 7.36 19.54
C LYS A 16 -11.23 6.41 19.67
N SER A 17 -10.94 5.65 18.61
CA SER A 17 -9.76 4.79 18.56
C SER A 17 -8.61 5.56 17.93
N GLU A 18 -7.53 5.67 18.68
CA GLU A 18 -6.26 6.25 18.23
C GLU A 18 -5.49 5.24 17.38
N MET A 19 -4.64 5.74 16.49
CA MET A 19 -3.66 4.93 15.77
C MET A 19 -2.34 4.87 16.55
N GLU A 20 -1.80 3.68 16.69
CA GLU A 20 -0.42 3.44 17.09
C GLU A 20 0.44 3.42 15.83
N HIS A 21 1.33 4.39 15.67
CA HIS A 21 2.26 4.44 14.55
C HIS A 21 3.47 3.56 14.82
N LEU A 22 3.88 2.77 13.82
CA LEU A 22 4.97 1.80 13.93
C LEU A 22 6.29 2.29 13.31
N GLY A 23 6.38 3.59 13.02
CA GLY A 23 7.64 4.25 12.65
C GLY A 23 7.97 4.28 11.16
N PHE A 24 7.07 3.83 10.27
CA PHE A 24 7.27 3.94 8.84
C PHE A 24 6.29 4.97 8.23
N GLU A 25 6.86 5.95 7.52
CA GLU A 25 6.10 6.90 6.71
C GLU A 25 6.90 7.25 5.46
N GLN A 26 6.33 7.08 4.27
CA GLN A 26 6.96 7.47 3.01
C GLN A 26 5.94 8.01 2.02
N ARG A 27 6.33 9.07 1.30
CA ARG A 27 5.53 9.67 0.24
C ARG A 27 5.95 9.07 -1.10
N TRP A 28 4.95 8.60 -1.86
CA TRP A 28 5.17 8.01 -3.18
C TRP A 28 4.27 8.68 -4.22
N ALA A 29 4.87 9.14 -5.30
CA ALA A 29 4.14 9.60 -6.47
C ALA A 29 3.65 8.38 -7.27
N VAL A 30 2.36 8.29 -7.49
CA VAL A 30 1.73 7.26 -8.33
C VAL A 30 1.25 7.91 -9.61
N ILE A 31 1.78 7.43 -10.73
CA ILE A 31 1.53 7.99 -12.06
C ILE A 31 0.95 6.89 -12.95
N ASP A 32 -0.30 7.04 -13.31
CA ASP A 32 -0.99 6.16 -14.26
C ASP A 32 -0.88 6.74 -15.66
N LEU A 33 -0.40 5.94 -16.62
CA LEU A 33 -0.24 6.29 -18.02
C LEU A 33 -1.06 5.38 -18.92
N ILE A 34 -1.53 5.93 -20.04
CA ILE A 34 -2.10 5.18 -21.14
C ILE A 34 -1.13 5.26 -22.32
N LEU A 35 -0.64 4.10 -22.78
CA LEU A 35 0.19 4.03 -24.00
C LEU A 35 -0.64 4.40 -25.22
N LYS A 36 -0.13 5.30 -26.07
CA LYS A 36 -0.73 5.66 -27.35
C LYS A 36 -0.57 4.52 -28.36
N THR A 37 0.60 3.92 -28.37
CA THR A 37 0.97 2.79 -29.23
C THR A 37 1.36 1.57 -28.42
N LYS A 38 1.50 0.41 -29.08
CA LYS A 38 2.04 -0.79 -28.43
C LYS A 38 3.55 -0.61 -28.26
N LYS A 39 4.00 -0.31 -27.05
CA LYS A 39 5.43 -0.21 -26.73
C LYS A 39 5.98 -1.58 -26.37
N THR A 40 6.89 -2.06 -27.20
CA THR A 40 7.50 -3.40 -27.05
C THR A 40 8.65 -3.44 -26.06
N ASN A 41 9.28 -2.29 -25.76
CA ASN A 41 10.45 -2.21 -24.89
C ASN A 41 10.13 -2.14 -23.38
N LEU A 42 8.85 -2.01 -23.00
CA LEU A 42 8.46 -2.06 -21.61
C LEU A 42 8.30 -3.52 -21.16
N PRO A 43 8.77 -3.88 -19.95
CA PRO A 43 8.60 -5.23 -19.41
C PRO A 43 7.14 -5.66 -19.37
N ASP A 44 6.88 -6.95 -19.65
CA ASP A 44 5.53 -7.53 -19.55
C ASP A 44 5.21 -8.05 -18.14
N ARG A 45 5.89 -7.52 -17.16
CA ARG A 45 5.75 -7.84 -15.72
C ARG A 45 6.00 -6.61 -14.87
N THR A 46 5.59 -6.65 -13.61
CA THR A 46 5.93 -5.63 -12.61
C THR A 46 7.42 -5.71 -12.29
N ILE A 47 8.09 -4.56 -12.25
CA ILE A 47 9.52 -4.42 -11.93
C ILE A 47 9.69 -3.49 -10.75
N GLN A 48 10.42 -3.96 -9.74
CA GLN A 48 10.89 -3.12 -8.65
C GLN A 48 12.30 -2.62 -8.95
N TYR A 49 12.45 -1.30 -9.06
CA TYR A 49 13.75 -0.64 -9.21
C TYR A 49 14.29 -0.31 -7.82
N CYS A 50 15.23 -1.13 -7.35
CA CYS A 50 15.87 -0.97 -6.05
C CYS A 50 17.02 0.05 -6.14
N ASN A 51 16.70 1.31 -6.36
CA ASN A 51 17.68 2.39 -6.39
C ASN A 51 17.65 3.15 -5.06
N SER A 52 18.73 3.10 -4.28
CA SER A 52 18.83 3.75 -2.96
C SER A 52 18.56 5.27 -2.99
N LYS A 53 18.86 5.92 -4.13
CA LYS A 53 18.59 7.35 -4.29
C LYS A 53 17.13 7.65 -4.61
N ARG A 54 16.45 6.74 -5.33
CA ARG A 54 15.06 6.89 -5.72
C ARG A 54 14.43 5.52 -6.09
N PRO A 55 13.93 4.79 -5.11
CA PRO A 55 13.18 3.55 -5.38
C PRO A 55 11.96 3.84 -6.25
N ALA A 56 11.68 2.93 -7.18
CA ALA A 56 10.52 3.03 -8.04
C ALA A 56 9.96 1.64 -8.36
N THR A 57 8.66 1.56 -8.61
CA THR A 57 7.99 0.36 -9.08
C THR A 57 7.31 0.65 -10.40
N TYR A 58 7.55 -0.18 -11.39
CA TYR A 58 6.78 -0.21 -12.61
C TYR A 58 5.73 -1.32 -12.52
N CYS A 59 4.46 -0.97 -12.74
CA CYS A 59 3.36 -1.93 -12.77
C CYS A 59 2.80 -2.03 -14.19
N ARG A 60 2.81 -3.27 -14.71
CA ARG A 60 2.41 -3.56 -16.09
C ARG A 60 0.93 -3.32 -16.36
N ASN A 61 0.06 -3.28 -15.44
CA ASN A 61 -1.39 -3.09 -15.57
C ASN A 61 -2.06 -3.69 -16.84
N VAL A 62 -3.39 -3.70 -16.89
CA VAL A 62 -4.16 -4.32 -17.98
C VAL A 62 -4.17 -3.43 -19.24
N GLY A 63 -4.10 -4.05 -20.43
CA GLY A 63 -4.21 -3.37 -21.72
C GLY A 63 -3.08 -2.38 -21.96
N LYS A 64 -3.43 -1.15 -22.32
CA LYS A 64 -2.48 -0.06 -22.55
C LYS A 64 -2.11 0.73 -21.31
N ARG A 65 -2.67 0.41 -20.12
CA ARG A 65 -2.35 1.11 -18.87
C ARG A 65 -1.03 0.66 -18.31
N ARG A 66 -0.27 1.62 -17.81
CA ARG A 66 1.00 1.42 -17.10
C ARG A 66 1.00 2.31 -15.87
N ARG A 67 1.67 1.88 -14.82
CA ARG A 67 1.83 2.68 -13.61
C ARG A 67 3.29 2.73 -13.20
N TRP A 68 3.72 3.89 -12.79
CA TRP A 68 4.95 4.08 -12.04
C TRP A 68 4.63 4.60 -10.64
N GLU A 69 5.23 3.98 -9.66
CA GLU A 69 5.21 4.40 -8.26
C GLU A 69 6.64 4.80 -7.90
N ILE A 70 6.84 6.04 -7.47
CA ILE A 70 8.17 6.65 -7.35
C ILE A 70 8.29 7.28 -5.97
N ALA A 71 9.28 6.87 -5.19
CA ALA A 71 9.54 7.46 -3.89
C ALA A 71 9.89 8.94 -4.02
N LEU A 72 9.20 9.79 -3.26
CA LEU A 72 9.53 11.21 -3.13
C LEU A 72 10.50 11.40 -1.96
N LYS A 73 11.44 12.31 -2.12
CA LYS A 73 12.30 12.74 -1.02
C LYS A 73 11.52 13.69 -0.10
N GLU A 74 11.96 13.81 1.14
CA GLU A 74 11.30 14.66 2.14
C GLU A 74 11.19 16.12 1.69
N GLU A 75 12.26 16.66 1.07
CA GLU A 75 12.33 18.03 0.60
C GLU A 75 11.59 18.32 -0.71
N GLU A 76 11.07 17.28 -1.37
CA GLU A 76 10.38 17.43 -2.66
C GLU A 76 8.91 17.84 -2.47
N SER A 77 8.53 18.98 -3.02
CA SER A 77 7.11 19.34 -3.07
C SER A 77 6.38 18.58 -4.18
N THR A 78 5.13 18.23 -3.91
CA THR A 78 4.26 17.54 -4.86
C THR A 78 4.09 18.33 -6.15
N GLU A 79 3.92 19.66 -6.03
CA GLU A 79 3.69 20.57 -7.14
C GLU A 79 4.90 20.60 -8.08
N LYS A 80 6.12 20.72 -7.52
CA LYS A 80 7.37 20.72 -8.29
C LYS A 80 7.62 19.38 -8.96
N PHE A 81 7.35 18.26 -8.28
CA PHE A 81 7.51 16.94 -8.86
C PHE A 81 6.52 16.68 -10.00
N PHE A 82 5.29 17.18 -9.88
CA PHE A 82 4.24 17.05 -10.88
C PHE A 82 4.22 18.14 -11.94
N ASP A 83 5.17 19.10 -11.91
CA ASP A 83 5.42 19.97 -13.05
C ASP A 83 5.69 19.14 -14.30
N SER A 84 5.09 19.53 -15.41
CA SER A 84 5.10 18.70 -16.64
C SER A 84 6.51 18.40 -17.14
N LYS A 85 7.39 19.41 -17.14
CA LYS A 85 8.80 19.23 -17.54
C LYS A 85 9.55 18.26 -16.64
N THR A 86 9.40 18.44 -15.33
CA THR A 86 10.06 17.62 -14.30
C THR A 86 9.60 16.19 -14.38
N LEU A 87 8.31 15.96 -14.43
CA LEU A 87 7.72 14.63 -14.47
C LEU A 87 8.12 13.85 -15.74
N TRP A 88 8.01 14.46 -16.91
CA TRP A 88 8.38 13.79 -18.15
C TRP A 88 9.89 13.59 -18.30
N LYS A 89 10.71 14.51 -17.78
CA LYS A 89 12.16 14.29 -17.68
C LYS A 89 12.47 13.05 -16.84
N PHE A 90 11.72 12.84 -15.76
CA PHE A 90 11.88 11.64 -14.92
C PHE A 90 11.40 10.37 -15.63
N LEU A 91 10.25 10.41 -16.29
CA LEU A 91 9.68 9.27 -17.01
C LEU A 91 10.44 8.92 -18.30
N SER A 92 11.23 9.85 -18.86
CA SER A 92 11.91 9.67 -20.14
C SER A 92 12.85 8.48 -20.21
N GLN A 93 13.34 8.00 -19.06
CA GLN A 93 14.14 6.77 -18.99
C GLN A 93 13.34 5.51 -19.36
N TRP A 94 12.02 5.56 -19.37
CA TRP A 94 11.13 4.44 -19.69
C TRP A 94 10.17 4.73 -20.84
N VAL A 95 9.63 5.94 -20.88
CA VAL A 95 8.56 6.32 -21.82
C VAL A 95 8.55 7.82 -22.07
N SER A 96 8.28 8.22 -23.32
CA SER A 96 8.18 9.62 -23.73
C SER A 96 6.73 10.13 -23.81
N GLN A 97 6.56 11.44 -23.93
CA GLN A 97 5.26 12.09 -24.18
C GLN A 97 4.60 11.64 -25.48
N ASP A 98 5.41 11.29 -26.50
CA ASP A 98 4.88 10.83 -27.78
C ASP A 98 4.29 9.42 -27.69
N GLU A 99 4.82 8.61 -26.77
CA GLU A 99 4.41 7.22 -26.58
C GLU A 99 3.27 7.03 -25.59
N ALA A 100 3.06 7.98 -24.67
CA ALA A 100 2.03 7.86 -23.64
C ALA A 100 1.39 9.19 -23.25
N LYS A 101 0.23 9.11 -22.62
CA LYS A 101 -0.42 10.24 -21.94
C LYS A 101 -0.63 9.92 -20.46
N ILE A 102 -0.54 10.94 -19.63
CA ILE A 102 -0.89 10.82 -18.21
C ILE A 102 -2.40 10.67 -18.08
N GLU A 103 -2.87 9.60 -17.42
CA GLU A 103 -4.27 9.39 -17.06
C GLU A 103 -4.53 9.97 -15.68
N ARG A 104 -3.61 9.74 -14.73
CA ARG A 104 -3.72 10.21 -13.36
C ARG A 104 -2.34 10.39 -12.73
N LYS A 105 -2.20 11.37 -11.86
CA LYS A 105 -1.04 11.55 -11.00
C LYS A 105 -1.52 11.93 -9.59
N THR A 106 -0.94 11.30 -8.57
CA THR A 106 -1.28 11.54 -7.17
C THR A 106 -0.11 11.17 -6.27
N VAL A 107 -0.09 11.71 -5.05
CA VAL A 107 0.85 11.27 -4.02
C VAL A 107 0.08 10.51 -2.95
N TYR A 108 0.59 9.33 -2.59
CA TYR A 108 0.17 8.59 -1.42
C TYR A 108 1.23 8.70 -0.34
N THR A 109 0.79 8.92 0.89
CA THR A 109 1.64 8.75 2.07
C THR A 109 1.36 7.36 2.64
N PHE A 110 2.32 6.46 2.46
CA PHE A 110 2.26 5.13 3.05
C PHE A 110 2.72 5.19 4.50
N GLN A 111 1.92 4.63 5.38
CA GLN A 111 2.17 4.61 6.82
C GLN A 111 2.05 3.17 7.34
N SER A 112 2.75 2.90 8.43
CA SER A 112 2.55 1.72 9.24
C SER A 112 1.89 2.11 10.54
N ALA A 113 0.64 1.69 10.73
CA ALA A 113 -0.10 2.02 11.94
C ALA A 113 -1.20 0.99 12.25
N ILE A 114 -1.53 0.83 13.51
CA ILE A 114 -2.58 -0.08 13.98
C ILE A 114 -3.49 0.69 14.95
N ALA A 115 -4.81 0.59 14.78
CA ALA A 115 -5.76 1.15 15.70
C ALA A 115 -5.66 0.45 17.06
N LYS A 116 -5.60 1.23 18.15
CA LYS A 116 -5.52 0.68 19.52
C LYS A 116 -6.76 -0.13 19.90
N LYS A 117 -7.93 0.27 19.38
CA LYS A 117 -9.21 -0.41 19.61
C LYS A 117 -9.89 -0.68 18.28
N TRP A 118 -10.20 -1.94 18.00
CA TRP A 118 -10.89 -2.36 16.78
C TRP A 118 -12.38 -2.51 16.98
N ARG A 119 -12.83 -2.41 18.25
CA ARG A 119 -14.22 -2.57 18.63
C ARG A 119 -14.63 -1.61 19.75
N ARG A 120 -15.86 -1.11 19.67
CA ARG A 120 -16.57 -0.45 20.77
C ARG A 120 -18.04 -0.85 20.74
N GLY A 121 -18.49 -1.68 21.70
CA GLY A 121 -19.85 -2.23 21.69
C GLY A 121 -20.13 -2.99 20.40
N ARG A 122 -21.13 -2.57 19.63
CA ARG A 122 -21.53 -3.17 18.36
C ARG A 122 -20.90 -2.50 17.13
N GLN A 123 -19.80 -1.79 17.30
CA GLN A 123 -19.06 -1.09 16.23
C GLN A 123 -17.69 -1.74 16.08
N PHE A 124 -17.33 -2.11 14.84
CA PHE A 124 -16.10 -2.85 14.52
C PHE A 124 -15.34 -2.16 13.40
N LEU A 125 -14.01 -2.16 13.46
CA LEU A 125 -13.12 -1.71 12.38
C LEU A 125 -12.55 -2.91 11.64
N VAL A 126 -12.46 -2.82 10.30
CA VAL A 126 -11.98 -3.92 9.44
C VAL A 126 -11.06 -3.33 8.37
N GLY A 127 -9.96 -4.01 8.07
CA GLY A 127 -9.00 -3.61 7.03
C GLY A 127 -8.34 -2.28 7.32
N ASP A 128 -8.21 -1.42 6.32
CA ASP A 128 -7.52 -0.12 6.45
C ASP A 128 -8.16 0.83 7.49
N ALA A 129 -9.40 0.58 7.89
CA ALA A 129 -10.01 1.27 9.02
C ALA A 129 -9.33 0.91 10.35
N ALA A 130 -8.82 -0.31 10.49
CA ALA A 130 -8.16 -0.83 11.68
C ALA A 130 -6.62 -0.77 11.61
N HIS A 131 -6.02 -0.88 10.42
CA HIS A 131 -4.57 -0.93 10.26
C HIS A 131 -4.10 -0.46 8.89
N LEU A 132 -2.98 0.24 8.87
CA LEU A 132 -2.32 0.74 7.66
C LEU A 132 -1.00 -0.02 7.46
N THR A 133 -0.78 -0.46 6.23
CA THR A 133 0.38 -1.28 5.88
C THR A 133 1.13 -0.70 4.71
N PRO A 134 2.47 -0.63 4.78
CA PRO A 134 3.28 -0.31 3.61
C PRO A 134 3.04 -1.31 2.47
N PRO A 135 3.09 -0.87 1.19
CA PRO A 135 2.65 -1.69 0.05
C PRO A 135 3.66 -2.76 -0.39
N PHE A 136 4.84 -2.84 0.21
CA PHE A 136 5.98 -3.65 -0.25
C PHE A 136 5.71 -5.15 -0.39
N MET A 137 4.71 -5.67 0.29
CA MET A 137 4.30 -7.08 0.18
C MET A 137 2.96 -7.26 -0.53
N GLY A 138 2.25 -6.17 -0.87
CA GLY A 138 0.93 -6.22 -1.52
C GLY A 138 -0.16 -6.91 -0.67
N GLN A 139 -0.03 -6.96 0.66
CA GLN A 139 -0.88 -7.77 1.53
C GLN A 139 -2.02 -7.03 2.23
N GLY A 140 -2.13 -5.69 2.05
CA GLY A 140 -3.16 -4.89 2.75
C GLY A 140 -4.58 -5.40 2.49
N MET A 141 -4.94 -5.60 1.23
CA MET A 141 -6.25 -6.16 0.86
C MET A 141 -6.46 -7.58 1.45
N CYS A 142 -5.45 -8.43 1.40
CA CYS A 142 -5.54 -9.79 1.93
C CYS A 142 -5.74 -9.79 3.46
N ALA A 143 -5.13 -8.84 4.17
CA ALA A 143 -5.35 -8.68 5.60
C ALA A 143 -6.79 -8.27 5.92
N GLY A 144 -7.33 -7.30 5.18
CA GLY A 144 -8.73 -6.89 5.31
C GLY A 144 -9.71 -8.03 5.04
N ILE A 145 -9.43 -8.88 4.04
CA ILE A 145 -10.25 -10.08 3.77
C ILE A 145 -10.19 -11.06 4.94
N ARG A 146 -9.01 -11.28 5.53
CA ARG A 146 -8.86 -12.14 6.72
C ARG A 146 -9.60 -11.58 7.93
N ASP A 147 -9.58 -10.27 8.12
CA ASP A 147 -10.33 -9.60 9.19
C ASP A 147 -11.83 -9.79 8.99
N ALA A 148 -12.33 -9.53 7.78
CA ALA A 148 -13.73 -9.71 7.44
C ALA A 148 -14.18 -11.17 7.65
N SER A 149 -13.37 -12.13 7.22
CA SER A 149 -13.63 -13.56 7.40
C SER A 149 -13.68 -13.94 8.88
N ASN A 150 -12.72 -13.45 9.68
CA ASN A 150 -12.69 -13.71 11.12
C ASN A 150 -13.90 -13.12 11.85
N LEU A 151 -14.31 -11.90 11.52
CA LEU A 151 -15.42 -11.22 12.16
C LEU A 151 -16.80 -11.77 11.72
N ALA A 152 -16.96 -12.13 10.46
CA ALA A 152 -18.25 -12.49 9.87
C ALA A 152 -18.91 -13.69 10.56
N TRP A 153 -18.16 -14.77 10.81
CA TRP A 153 -18.72 -15.94 11.48
C TRP A 153 -19.07 -15.67 12.95
N LYS A 154 -18.27 -14.83 13.64
CA LYS A 154 -18.56 -14.42 15.03
C LYS A 154 -19.87 -13.64 15.11
N ILE A 155 -20.07 -12.69 14.19
CA ILE A 155 -21.34 -11.96 14.09
C ILE A 155 -22.49 -12.90 13.74
N SER A 156 -22.31 -13.83 12.80
CA SER A 156 -23.34 -14.81 12.43
C SER A 156 -23.79 -15.65 13.62
N ILE A 157 -22.86 -16.10 14.47
CA ILE A 157 -23.18 -16.82 15.71
C ILE A 157 -23.98 -15.92 16.67
N CYS A 158 -23.53 -14.68 16.88
CA CYS A 158 -24.22 -13.74 17.75
C CYS A 158 -25.64 -13.42 17.27
N CYS A 159 -25.86 -13.34 15.95
CA CYS A 159 -27.19 -13.11 15.40
C CYS A 159 -28.13 -14.32 15.56
N LYS A 160 -27.59 -15.54 15.47
CA LYS A 160 -28.39 -16.79 15.50
C LYS A 160 -28.60 -17.32 16.92
N LYS A 161 -27.60 -17.19 17.79
CA LYS A 161 -27.58 -17.83 19.12
C LYS A 161 -27.64 -16.83 20.28
N GLY A 162 -27.79 -15.54 19.99
CA GLY A 162 -27.78 -14.49 20.98
C GLY A 162 -26.39 -13.84 21.14
N HIS A 163 -26.42 -12.65 21.73
CA HIS A 163 -25.23 -11.80 21.87
C HIS A 163 -24.17 -12.43 22.77
N ASN A 164 -22.93 -12.46 22.31
CA ASN A 164 -21.78 -12.99 23.04
C ASN A 164 -20.59 -12.02 22.96
N GLU A 165 -20.44 -11.19 23.99
CA GLU A 165 -19.37 -10.19 24.10
C GLU A 165 -17.99 -10.84 24.06
N LYS A 166 -17.78 -11.95 24.80
CA LYS A 166 -16.49 -12.64 24.87
C LYS A 166 -16.04 -13.13 23.50
N LEU A 167 -16.96 -13.68 22.70
CA LEU A 167 -16.67 -14.10 21.33
C LEU A 167 -16.29 -12.92 20.43
N LEU A 168 -17.00 -11.80 20.56
CA LEU A 168 -16.72 -10.61 19.75
C LEU A 168 -15.40 -9.93 20.13
N ASP A 169 -15.00 -10.01 21.41
CA ASP A 169 -13.72 -9.46 21.89
C ASP A 169 -12.50 -10.23 21.34
N THR A 170 -12.66 -11.52 21.00
CA THR A 170 -11.56 -12.29 20.40
C THR A 170 -11.16 -11.81 19.00
N TYR A 171 -12.02 -11.04 18.32
CA TYR A 171 -11.71 -10.53 16.98
C TYR A 171 -10.41 -9.74 16.95
N GLN A 172 -10.27 -8.75 17.83
CA GLN A 172 -9.05 -7.94 17.87
C GLN A 172 -7.84 -8.76 18.31
N SER A 173 -7.94 -9.57 19.36
CA SER A 173 -6.80 -10.34 19.86
C SER A 173 -6.28 -11.37 18.86
N GLU A 174 -7.17 -12.00 18.08
CA GLU A 174 -6.79 -12.97 17.06
C GLU A 174 -6.18 -12.31 15.82
N ARG A 175 -6.62 -11.08 15.48
CA ARG A 175 -6.20 -10.44 14.24
C ARG A 175 -5.05 -9.47 14.41
N SER A 176 -5.02 -8.68 15.50
CA SER A 176 -4.03 -7.61 15.66
C SER A 176 -2.59 -8.11 15.76
N SER A 177 -2.35 -9.25 16.41
CA SER A 177 -1.02 -9.87 16.47
C SER A 177 -0.52 -10.23 15.06
N ASN A 178 -1.32 -10.97 14.31
CA ASN A 178 -0.98 -11.37 12.94
C ASN A 178 -0.76 -10.16 12.01
N VAL A 179 -1.57 -9.11 12.15
CA VAL A 179 -1.43 -7.87 11.38
C VAL A 179 -0.13 -7.16 11.74
N ARG A 180 0.21 -7.08 13.03
CA ARG A 180 1.47 -6.47 13.49
C ARG A 180 2.69 -7.17 12.91
N ASP A 181 2.71 -8.50 12.94
CA ASP A 181 3.83 -9.29 12.43
C ASP A 181 4.07 -9.05 10.95
N TYR A 182 2.99 -9.00 10.16
CA TYR A 182 3.16 -8.80 8.74
C TYR A 182 3.44 -7.32 8.38
N ILE A 183 2.95 -6.32 9.13
CA ILE A 183 3.36 -4.93 8.98
C ILE A 183 4.87 -4.79 9.24
N ASN A 184 5.36 -5.38 10.34
CA ASN A 184 6.79 -5.39 10.65
C ASN A 184 7.62 -6.05 9.54
N THR A 185 7.11 -7.13 8.96
CA THR A 185 7.77 -7.80 7.81
C THR A 185 7.76 -6.91 6.56
N ALA A 186 6.67 -6.24 6.28
CA ALA A 186 6.57 -5.30 5.16
C ALA A 186 7.52 -4.10 5.34
N MET A 187 7.66 -3.58 6.55
CA MET A 187 8.63 -2.51 6.87
C MET A 187 10.07 -2.97 6.62
N LYS A 188 10.47 -4.15 7.13
CA LYS A 188 11.80 -4.74 6.88
C LYS A 188 12.06 -4.95 5.38
N MET A 189 11.06 -5.38 4.63
CA MET A 189 11.17 -5.51 3.18
C MET A 189 11.39 -4.15 2.51
N GLY A 190 10.68 -3.11 2.95
CA GLY A 190 10.88 -1.75 2.46
C GLY A 190 12.29 -1.21 2.76
N GLU A 191 12.81 -1.44 3.96
CA GLU A 191 14.18 -1.09 4.34
C GLU A 191 15.20 -1.81 3.45
N LEU A 192 15.00 -3.12 3.21
CA LEU A 192 15.86 -3.91 2.34
C LEU A 192 15.84 -3.36 0.90
N LEU A 193 14.68 -3.08 0.33
CA LEU A 193 14.54 -2.51 -1.00
C LEU A 193 15.24 -1.14 -1.14
N ASN A 194 15.23 -0.35 -0.08
CA ASN A 194 15.92 0.94 -0.04
C ASN A 194 17.45 0.79 0.13
N SER A 195 17.92 -0.26 0.77
CA SER A 195 19.35 -0.49 1.07
C SER A 195 20.10 -1.20 -0.08
N ILE A 196 19.47 -2.11 -0.81
CA ILE A 196 20.08 -2.91 -1.89
C ILE A 196 20.66 -2.02 -3.01
N GLY A 197 20.04 -0.88 -3.29
CA GLY A 197 20.51 0.05 -4.30
C GLY A 197 21.86 0.75 -3.98
N GLY A 198 22.40 0.61 -2.78
CA GLY A 198 23.70 1.14 -2.36
C GLY A 198 24.86 0.15 -2.49
N SER A 199 24.58 -1.14 -2.50
CA SER A 199 25.57 -2.16 -2.78
C SER A 199 25.66 -2.39 -4.29
N LYS A 200 26.90 -2.49 -4.83
CA LYS A 200 27.14 -2.95 -6.21
C LYS A 200 26.66 -4.42 -6.33
N VAL A 201 25.36 -4.62 -6.45
CA VAL A 201 24.85 -5.87 -7.00
C VAL A 201 25.14 -5.77 -8.48
N SER A 202 26.16 -6.53 -8.91
CA SER A 202 26.53 -6.61 -10.31
C SER A 202 25.30 -7.00 -11.15
N ASP A 203 25.15 -6.38 -12.31
CA ASP A 203 24.09 -6.64 -13.31
C ASP A 203 24.07 -8.12 -13.83
N THR A 204 24.78 -9.00 -13.18
CA THR A 204 25.03 -10.41 -13.58
C THR A 204 23.86 -11.34 -13.24
N VAL A 205 22.92 -10.95 -12.39
CA VAL A 205 21.87 -11.89 -11.90
C VAL A 205 20.64 -11.99 -12.82
N TYR A 206 20.51 -11.18 -13.86
CA TYR A 206 19.31 -11.14 -14.71
C TYR A 206 19.54 -11.48 -16.19
N LYS A 207 20.67 -12.11 -16.53
CA LYS A 207 20.93 -12.54 -17.92
C LYS A 207 20.75 -14.03 -18.21
N GLU A 208 20.20 -14.79 -17.29
CA GLU A 208 19.93 -16.22 -17.55
C GLU A 208 18.48 -16.59 -17.21
N LYS A 209 17.80 -16.92 -18.25
CA LYS A 209 16.68 -17.77 -18.65
C LYS A 209 15.46 -17.08 -19.17
#